data_5e2e7a4cb6bb12f2470e4109c19d7c80
#
_entry.id   5e2e7a4cb6bb12f2470e4109c19d7c80
#
_cell.length_a   1.000
_cell.length_b   1.000
_cell.length_c   1.000
_cell.angle_alpha   90.00
_cell.angle_beta   90.00
_cell.angle_gamma   90.00
#
_symmetry.space_group_name_H-M   'P 1'
#
loop_
_entity.id
_entity.type
_entity.pdbx_description
1 polymer ?
#
loop_
_entity_poly.entity_id
_entity_poly.type
_entity_poly.pdbx_seq_one_letter_code
_entity_poly.pdbx_strand_id
1 'polypeptide(L)'
;GHRGQQLLGHVGVALAAPTAARAEVPKSPTFAKDVAPIFQEKCEACHRPDSIAPMSLKTYSEVRPWVRSIKARVESRNMPPWQIDRTVGIQKFTNDRSLTDEQYATVLKWIEAGAPQGDAKDMPAPKVWPEDQGWNFAAKFGQKEPDLIIKSDPFTMPALSQDAWDKRITDAGITEPKWVRAIEIRPN
;
A
#
# COMPACT_ATOMS: atom_id res chain seq x y z
N GLY A 1 -63.33 43.99 -13.22
CA GLY A 1 -62.46 42.86 -13.49
C GLY A 1 -61.14 42.96 -12.71
N HIS A 2 -61.00 42.26 -11.53
CA HIS A 2 -59.76 42.20 -10.81
C HIS A 2 -59.03 40.96 -11.22
N ARG A 3 -57.82 41.09 -11.81
CA ARG A 3 -56.90 40.01 -12.05
C ARG A 3 -55.96 39.88 -10.85
N GLY A 4 -56.09 38.80 -10.12
CA GLY A 4 -55.13 38.43 -9.07
C GLY A 4 -53.84 37.89 -9.72
N GLN A 5 -52.72 38.52 -9.41
CA GLN A 5 -51.41 38.00 -9.75
C GLN A 5 -50.98 37.04 -8.61
N GLN A 6 -50.83 35.76 -8.96
CA GLN A 6 -50.20 34.75 -8.11
C GLN A 6 -48.67 34.89 -8.20
N LEU A 7 -48.04 35.27 -7.10
CA LEU A 7 -46.58 35.21 -6.93
C LEU A 7 -46.17 33.78 -6.61
N LEU A 8 -45.57 33.12 -7.58
CA LEU A 8 -44.91 31.83 -7.39
C LEU A 8 -43.55 32.05 -6.69
N GLY A 9 -43.52 31.81 -5.40
CA GLY A 9 -42.26 31.82 -4.64
C GLY A 9 -41.40 30.63 -5.02
N HIS A 10 -40.24 30.85 -5.64
CA HIS A 10 -39.25 29.86 -5.89
C HIS A 10 -38.47 29.58 -4.60
N VAL A 11 -38.70 28.42 -3.98
CA VAL A 11 -37.89 27.93 -2.89
C VAL A 11 -36.63 27.30 -3.49
N GLY A 12 -35.54 28.06 -3.46
CA GLY A 12 -34.24 27.54 -3.87
C GLY A 12 -33.68 26.62 -2.78
N VAL A 13 -33.64 25.30 -3.05
CA VAL A 13 -32.92 24.35 -2.21
C VAL A 13 -31.42 24.47 -2.52
N ALA A 14 -30.68 25.10 -1.64
CA ALA A 14 -29.23 25.13 -1.71
C ALA A 14 -28.69 23.75 -1.32
N LEU A 15 -28.25 22.94 -2.30
CA LEU A 15 -27.48 21.73 -2.09
C LEU A 15 -26.08 22.12 -1.59
N ALA A 16 -25.85 22.06 -0.29
CA ALA A 16 -24.51 22.13 0.28
C ALA A 16 -23.75 20.86 -0.12
N ALA A 17 -22.83 20.97 -1.09
CA ALA A 17 -21.90 19.90 -1.38
C ALA A 17 -21.01 19.67 -0.14
N PRO A 18 -20.80 18.42 0.30
CA PRO A 18 -19.89 18.15 1.38
C PRO A 18 -18.48 18.55 0.93
N THR A 19 -17.91 19.57 1.52
CA THR A 19 -16.48 19.86 1.41
C THR A 19 -15.75 18.69 2.03
N ALA A 20 -15.05 17.88 1.21
CA ALA A 20 -14.15 16.87 1.73
C ALA A 20 -13.14 17.54 2.66
N ALA A 21 -13.25 17.25 3.95
CA ALA A 21 -12.33 17.79 4.95
C ALA A 21 -10.93 17.29 4.57
N ARG A 22 -10.03 18.21 4.22
CA ARG A 22 -8.63 17.89 4.00
C ARG A 22 -8.08 17.37 5.31
N ALA A 23 -7.46 16.18 5.30
CA ALA A 23 -6.88 15.61 6.50
C ALA A 23 -5.75 16.53 6.99
N GLU A 24 -5.88 17.02 8.22
CA GLU A 24 -4.88 17.90 8.84
C GLU A 24 -3.75 17.06 9.43
N VAL A 25 -2.50 17.53 9.26
CA VAL A 25 -1.32 16.91 9.86
C VAL A 25 -1.44 16.97 11.39
N PRO A 26 -1.41 15.82 12.10
CA PRO A 26 -1.57 15.81 13.56
C PRO A 26 -0.51 16.64 14.27
N LYS A 27 -0.88 17.30 15.39
CA LYS A 27 0.05 18.11 16.17
C LYS A 27 1.14 17.26 16.82
N SER A 28 0.78 16.08 17.32
CA SER A 28 1.67 15.14 18.00
C SER A 28 1.39 13.73 17.47
N PRO A 29 1.86 13.38 16.26
CA PRO A 29 1.55 12.10 15.66
C PRO A 29 2.20 10.94 16.44
N THR A 30 1.48 9.82 16.52
CA THR A 30 1.96 8.56 17.10
C THR A 30 1.92 7.44 16.05
N PHE A 31 2.70 6.38 16.30
CA PHE A 31 2.68 5.24 15.39
C PHE A 31 1.29 4.62 15.30
N ALA A 32 0.73 4.24 16.45
CA ALA A 32 -0.52 3.49 16.49
C ALA A 32 -1.69 4.21 15.80
N LYS A 33 -1.85 5.49 16.07
CA LYS A 33 -3.00 6.25 15.60
C LYS A 33 -2.82 6.83 14.21
N ASP A 34 -1.62 7.36 13.91
CA ASP A 34 -1.44 8.23 12.75
C ASP A 34 -0.58 7.60 11.66
N VAL A 35 0.45 6.82 12.03
CA VAL A 35 1.42 6.27 11.07
C VAL A 35 1.06 4.87 10.60
N ALA A 36 0.60 4.00 11.50
CA ALA A 36 0.21 2.64 11.14
C ALA A 36 -0.86 2.58 10.04
N PRO A 37 -1.92 3.42 10.05
CA PRO A 37 -2.87 3.46 8.93
C PRO A 37 -2.22 3.83 7.60
N ILE A 38 -1.26 4.78 7.61
CA ILE A 38 -0.51 5.17 6.41
C ILE A 38 0.33 4.00 5.91
N PHE A 39 1.02 3.30 6.83
CA PHE A 39 1.85 2.15 6.46
C PHE A 39 1.02 1.00 5.92
N GLN A 40 -0.15 0.71 6.50
CA GLN A 40 -1.07 -0.28 5.96
C GLN A 40 -1.56 0.04 4.55
N GLU A 41 -1.79 1.31 4.27
CA GLU A 41 -2.26 1.74 2.95
C GLU A 41 -1.15 1.74 1.90
N LYS A 42 0.03 2.27 2.24
CA LYS A 42 1.06 2.66 1.26
C LYS A 42 2.32 1.78 1.28
N CYS A 43 2.60 1.07 2.37
CA CYS A 43 3.87 0.39 2.59
C CYS A 43 3.74 -1.12 2.73
N GLU A 44 2.75 -1.62 3.48
CA GLU A 44 2.61 -3.04 3.83
C GLU A 44 2.35 -3.95 2.63
N ALA A 45 1.88 -3.43 1.50
CA ALA A 45 1.77 -4.24 0.29
C ALA A 45 3.08 -4.95 -0.07
N CYS A 46 4.22 -4.31 0.26
CA CYS A 46 5.56 -4.86 0.05
C CYS A 46 6.29 -5.17 1.36
N HIS A 47 6.09 -4.34 2.41
CA HIS A 47 6.80 -4.44 3.68
C HIS A 47 6.00 -5.23 4.73
N ARG A 48 5.88 -6.54 4.52
CA ARG A 48 5.28 -7.52 5.44
C ARG A 48 6.04 -8.83 5.37
N PRO A 49 5.89 -9.75 6.33
CA PRO A 49 6.49 -11.08 6.25
C PRO A 49 6.14 -11.77 4.92
N ASP A 50 7.05 -12.56 4.41
CA ASP A 50 6.89 -13.36 3.17
C ASP A 50 6.51 -12.52 1.93
N SER A 51 6.94 -11.26 1.89
CA SER A 51 6.75 -10.37 0.75
C SER A 51 8.09 -9.84 0.22
N ILE A 52 8.03 -9.01 -0.81
CA ILE A 52 9.19 -8.58 -1.62
C ILE A 52 10.19 -7.68 -0.86
N ALA A 53 9.76 -6.95 0.16
CA ALA A 53 10.63 -6.01 0.88
C ALA A 53 11.38 -6.69 2.04
N PRO A 54 12.61 -6.23 2.39
CA PRO A 54 13.49 -6.92 3.33
C PRO A 54 13.09 -6.82 4.81
N MET A 55 12.14 -5.94 5.17
CA MET A 55 11.68 -5.78 6.55
C MET A 55 10.18 -5.55 6.59
N SER A 56 9.54 -6.00 7.67
CA SER A 56 8.13 -5.74 7.94
C SER A 56 7.94 -4.35 8.54
N LEU A 57 6.82 -3.70 8.21
CA LEU A 57 6.39 -2.42 8.77
C LEU A 57 5.00 -2.53 9.44
N LYS A 58 4.58 -3.73 9.86
CA LYS A 58 3.26 -3.98 10.45
C LYS A 58 3.15 -3.55 11.91
N THR A 59 4.22 -3.69 12.68
CA THR A 59 4.21 -3.39 14.12
C THR A 59 5.24 -2.32 14.47
N TYR A 60 5.02 -1.64 15.60
CA TYR A 60 5.96 -0.65 16.09
C TYR A 60 7.35 -1.21 16.32
N SER A 61 7.45 -2.41 16.88
CA SER A 61 8.74 -3.07 17.16
C SER A 61 9.53 -3.40 15.89
N GLU A 62 8.84 -3.76 14.82
CA GLU A 62 9.44 -3.99 13.50
C GLU A 62 9.89 -2.68 12.84
N VAL A 63 9.11 -1.61 12.98
CA VAL A 63 9.37 -0.29 12.37
C VAL A 63 10.49 0.47 13.09
N ARG A 64 10.50 0.42 14.43
CA ARG A 64 11.36 1.28 15.28
C ARG A 64 12.85 1.23 14.92
N PRO A 65 13.46 0.08 14.62
CA PRO A 65 14.87 0.01 14.21
C PRO A 65 15.17 0.75 12.90
N TRP A 66 14.20 0.88 12.03
CA TRP A 66 14.35 1.41 10.67
C TRP A 66 14.00 2.88 10.51
N VAL A 67 13.62 3.58 11.59
CA VAL A 67 13.12 4.96 11.55
C VAL A 67 14.05 5.92 10.78
N ARG A 68 15.37 5.79 10.95
CA ARG A 68 16.34 6.62 10.21
C ARG A 68 16.30 6.34 8.69
N SER A 69 16.25 5.07 8.32
CA SER A 69 16.18 4.67 6.92
C SER A 69 14.84 5.06 6.30
N ILE A 70 13.75 4.92 7.04
CA ILE A 70 12.42 5.37 6.62
C ILE A 70 12.44 6.86 6.35
N LYS A 71 13.02 7.68 7.27
CA LYS A 71 13.15 9.13 7.06
C LYS A 71 13.85 9.42 5.74
N ALA A 72 15.05 8.90 5.55
CA ALA A 72 15.86 9.16 4.37
C ALA A 72 15.14 8.76 3.06
N ARG A 73 14.44 7.62 3.07
CA ARG A 73 13.73 7.12 1.87
C ARG A 73 12.43 7.87 1.59
N VAL A 74 11.73 8.30 2.62
CA VAL A 74 10.51 9.12 2.48
C VAL A 74 10.88 10.55 2.06
N GLU A 75 11.87 11.18 2.69
CA GLU A 75 12.35 12.53 2.31
C GLU A 75 12.80 12.61 0.86
N SER A 76 13.56 11.62 0.41
CA SER A 76 14.00 11.54 -0.99
C SER A 76 12.91 11.08 -1.96
N ARG A 77 11.71 10.77 -1.49
CA ARG A 77 10.57 10.20 -2.24
C ARG A 77 10.91 8.90 -2.99
N ASN A 78 11.93 8.17 -2.53
CA ASN A 78 12.26 6.83 -3.04
C ASN A 78 11.29 5.76 -2.52
N MET A 79 10.62 6.02 -1.40
CA MET A 79 9.57 5.18 -0.84
C MET A 79 8.32 6.00 -0.48
N PRO A 80 7.13 5.48 -0.84
CA PRO A 80 6.87 4.32 -1.68
C PRO A 80 7.47 4.49 -3.09
N PRO A 81 7.79 3.38 -3.82
CA PRO A 81 8.39 3.44 -5.15
C PRO A 81 7.36 3.92 -6.18
N TRP A 82 7.25 5.24 -6.31
CA TRP A 82 6.35 5.93 -7.23
C TRP A 82 7.06 7.12 -7.82
N GLN A 83 7.83 6.87 -8.89
CA GLN A 83 8.74 7.84 -9.49
C GLN A 83 8.08 8.63 -10.64
N ILE A 84 6.82 8.98 -10.48
CA ILE A 84 6.09 9.80 -11.45
C ILE A 84 6.27 11.27 -11.07
N ASP A 85 6.63 12.10 -12.04
CA ASP A 85 6.72 13.55 -11.86
C ASP A 85 5.32 14.11 -11.57
N ARG A 86 5.14 14.64 -10.37
CA ARG A 86 3.86 15.17 -9.88
C ARG A 86 3.47 16.50 -10.52
N THR A 87 4.35 17.10 -11.30
CA THR A 87 4.14 18.41 -11.94
C THR A 87 3.76 18.30 -13.41
N VAL A 88 3.86 17.11 -13.99
CA VAL A 88 3.66 16.89 -15.43
C VAL A 88 2.43 16.00 -15.68
N GLY A 89 1.59 16.43 -16.62
CA GLY A 89 0.48 15.64 -17.15
C GLY A 89 -0.68 15.40 -16.17
N ILE A 90 -1.46 14.37 -16.43
CA ILE A 90 -2.62 13.99 -15.62
C ILE A 90 -2.15 13.20 -14.41
N GLN A 91 -2.50 13.67 -13.19
CA GLN A 91 -2.08 13.08 -11.92
C GLN A 91 -3.14 12.14 -11.31
N LYS A 92 -3.94 11.47 -12.15
CA LYS A 92 -4.94 10.48 -11.70
C LYS A 92 -4.53 9.11 -12.20
N PHE A 93 -3.95 8.32 -11.31
CA PHE A 93 -3.48 6.98 -11.62
C PHE A 93 -4.29 5.93 -10.86
N THR A 94 -4.55 4.81 -11.51
CA THR A 94 -5.05 3.61 -10.83
C THR A 94 -3.95 3.06 -9.93
N ASN A 95 -4.27 2.74 -8.68
CA ASN A 95 -3.32 2.19 -7.70
C ASN A 95 -2.14 3.13 -7.37
N ASP A 96 -2.38 4.44 -7.28
CA ASP A 96 -1.40 5.42 -6.84
C ASP A 96 -0.87 5.07 -5.43
N ARG A 97 0.41 4.74 -5.36
CA ARG A 97 1.11 4.39 -4.12
C ARG A 97 1.80 5.57 -3.46
N SER A 98 1.80 6.74 -4.10
CA SER A 98 2.44 7.92 -3.52
C SER A 98 1.79 8.32 -2.20
N LEU A 99 2.57 8.94 -1.34
CA LEU A 99 2.05 9.59 -0.15
C LEU A 99 1.38 10.90 -0.55
N THR A 100 0.24 11.22 0.05
CA THR A 100 -0.29 12.58 0.01
C THR A 100 0.65 13.50 0.76
N ASP A 101 0.51 14.81 0.58
CA ASP A 101 1.36 15.78 1.29
C ASP A 101 1.13 15.72 2.81
N GLU A 102 -0.11 15.44 3.24
CA GLU A 102 -0.47 15.23 4.64
C GLU A 102 0.15 13.94 5.20
N GLN A 103 0.09 12.83 4.46
CA GLN A 103 0.70 11.55 4.86
C GLN A 103 2.22 11.69 4.97
N TYR A 104 2.84 12.34 3.97
CA TYR A 104 4.27 12.63 3.95
C TYR A 104 4.68 13.45 5.19
N ALA A 105 3.99 14.57 5.43
CA ALA A 105 4.27 15.44 6.57
C ALA A 105 4.03 14.74 7.92
N THR A 106 2.99 13.90 8.01
CA THR A 106 2.68 13.12 9.23
C THR A 106 3.80 12.15 9.57
N VAL A 107 4.29 11.39 8.59
CA VAL A 107 5.38 10.43 8.81
C VAL A 107 6.65 11.12 9.24
N LEU A 108 7.05 12.20 8.57
CA LEU A 108 8.26 12.94 8.92
C LEU A 108 8.16 13.58 10.30
N LYS A 109 7.04 14.22 10.60
CA LYS A 109 6.80 14.84 11.90
C LYS A 109 6.80 13.82 13.05
N TRP A 110 6.24 12.63 12.83
CA TRP A 110 6.32 11.54 13.77
C TRP A 110 7.77 11.13 14.05
N ILE A 111 8.59 11.00 13.02
CA ILE A 111 10.02 10.65 13.16
C ILE A 111 10.78 11.74 13.91
N GLU A 112 10.55 13.02 13.59
CA GLU A 112 11.17 14.17 14.23
C GLU A 112 10.79 14.29 15.71
N ALA A 113 9.58 13.88 16.07
CA ALA A 113 9.12 13.80 17.47
C ALA A 113 9.71 12.60 18.24
N GLY A 114 10.69 11.87 17.67
CA GLY A 114 11.31 10.70 18.31
C GLY A 114 10.58 9.39 18.07
N ALA A 115 9.66 9.36 17.12
CA ALA A 115 8.88 8.20 16.71
C ALA A 115 8.10 7.55 17.88
N PRO A 116 7.23 8.28 18.59
CA PRO A 116 6.46 7.73 19.71
C PRO A 116 5.49 6.63 19.27
N GLN A 117 5.35 5.57 20.10
CA GLN A 117 4.47 4.45 19.80
C GLN A 117 2.98 4.82 19.84
N GLY A 118 2.57 5.58 20.82
CA GLY A 118 1.15 5.83 21.10
C GLY A 118 0.46 4.69 21.88
N ASP A 119 -0.84 4.77 22.00
CA ASP A 119 -1.65 3.78 22.72
C ASP A 119 -1.96 2.59 21.77
N ALA A 120 -1.75 1.37 22.26
CA ALA A 120 -1.99 0.15 21.46
C ALA A 120 -3.45 0.00 21.01
N LYS A 121 -4.40 0.57 21.76
CA LYS A 121 -5.84 0.54 21.38
C LYS A 121 -6.14 1.36 20.12
N ASP A 122 -5.26 2.31 19.77
CA ASP A 122 -5.43 3.14 18.59
C ASP A 122 -4.89 2.46 17.32
N MET A 123 -4.29 1.26 17.45
CA MET A 123 -3.83 0.50 16.28
C MET A 123 -5.01 0.13 15.39
N PRO A 124 -4.89 0.34 14.08
CA PRO A 124 -5.89 -0.15 13.14
C PRO A 124 -5.96 -1.67 13.15
N ALA A 125 -7.12 -2.22 12.80
CA ALA A 125 -7.25 -3.66 12.59
C ALA A 125 -6.21 -4.14 11.56
N PRO A 126 -5.57 -5.29 11.78
CA PRO A 126 -4.61 -5.84 10.83
C PRO A 126 -5.23 -6.00 9.44
N LYS A 127 -4.52 -5.54 8.43
CA LYS A 127 -4.95 -5.75 7.05
C LYS A 127 -4.69 -7.20 6.64
N VAL A 128 -5.68 -7.79 6.00
CA VAL A 128 -5.57 -9.12 5.40
C VAL A 128 -5.18 -8.95 3.93
N TRP A 129 -4.13 -9.60 3.53
CA TRP A 129 -3.63 -9.55 2.16
C TRP A 129 -4.10 -10.77 1.39
N PRO A 130 -4.54 -10.63 0.12
CA PRO A 130 -5.01 -11.75 -0.68
C PRO A 130 -3.98 -12.88 -0.79
N GLU A 131 -2.70 -12.52 -0.91
CA GLU A 131 -1.59 -13.47 -1.03
C GLU A 131 -1.40 -14.34 0.21
N ASP A 132 -1.84 -13.86 1.38
CA ASP A 132 -1.77 -14.60 2.64
C ASP A 132 -2.88 -15.66 2.74
N GLN A 133 -3.83 -15.67 1.80
CA GLN A 133 -5.03 -16.50 1.82
C GLN A 133 -4.98 -17.74 0.90
N GLY A 134 -3.79 -18.16 0.52
CA GLY A 134 -3.63 -19.26 -0.41
C GLY A 134 -3.67 -18.81 -1.88
N TRP A 135 -3.93 -19.72 -2.79
CA TRP A 135 -3.91 -19.47 -4.22
C TRP A 135 -5.04 -18.52 -4.65
N ASN A 136 -4.70 -17.41 -5.34
CA ASN A 136 -5.66 -16.35 -5.72
C ASN A 136 -6.77 -16.83 -6.68
N PHE A 137 -6.54 -17.92 -7.40
CA PHE A 137 -7.53 -18.48 -8.30
C PHE A 137 -8.39 -19.58 -7.67
N ALA A 138 -8.23 -19.86 -6.37
CA ALA A 138 -8.96 -20.90 -5.67
C ALA A 138 -10.49 -20.79 -5.85
N ALA A 139 -11.04 -19.61 -5.61
CA ALA A 139 -12.48 -19.37 -5.76
C ALA A 139 -12.94 -19.47 -7.22
N LYS A 140 -12.12 -19.01 -8.19
CA LYS A 140 -12.45 -19.02 -9.60
C LYS A 140 -12.52 -20.41 -10.20
N PHE A 141 -11.67 -21.32 -9.73
CA PHE A 141 -11.55 -22.67 -10.27
C PHE A 141 -12.11 -23.76 -9.37
N GLY A 142 -12.56 -23.41 -8.15
CA GLY A 142 -13.06 -24.37 -7.17
C GLY A 142 -11.98 -25.30 -6.62
N GLN A 143 -10.70 -24.91 -6.70
CA GLN A 143 -9.54 -25.66 -6.27
C GLN A 143 -8.80 -24.87 -5.18
N LYS A 144 -8.46 -25.50 -4.05
CA LYS A 144 -7.71 -24.85 -2.97
C LYS A 144 -6.26 -24.59 -3.32
N GLU A 145 -5.65 -25.47 -4.11
CA GLU A 145 -4.24 -25.45 -4.50
C GLU A 145 -4.13 -25.47 -6.02
N PRO A 146 -3.06 -24.91 -6.59
CA PRO A 146 -2.75 -25.07 -8.01
C PRO A 146 -2.38 -26.50 -8.33
N ASP A 147 -2.57 -26.93 -9.59
CA ASP A 147 -2.21 -28.27 -10.05
C ASP A 147 -0.69 -28.52 -10.03
N LEU A 148 0.09 -27.44 -10.11
CA LEU A 148 1.55 -27.52 -10.16
C LEU A 148 2.16 -26.30 -9.45
N ILE A 149 3.11 -26.58 -8.56
CA ILE A 149 3.94 -25.57 -7.88
C ILE A 149 5.41 -25.82 -8.27
N ILE A 150 6.00 -24.81 -8.90
CA ILE A 150 7.43 -24.83 -9.27
C ILE A 150 8.15 -23.87 -8.33
N LYS A 151 9.14 -24.37 -7.60
CA LYS A 151 9.96 -23.55 -6.70
C LYS A 151 11.34 -23.36 -7.32
N SER A 152 11.79 -22.11 -7.43
CA SER A 152 13.18 -21.83 -7.78
C SER A 152 14.10 -22.12 -6.60
N ASP A 153 15.35 -22.45 -6.89
CA ASP A 153 16.37 -22.55 -5.84
C ASP A 153 16.58 -21.19 -5.16
N PRO A 154 16.92 -21.18 -3.87
CA PRO A 154 17.25 -19.95 -3.17
C PRO A 154 18.42 -19.22 -3.83
N PHE A 155 18.35 -17.91 -3.87
CA PHE A 155 19.45 -17.05 -4.31
C PHE A 155 19.92 -16.16 -3.17
N THR A 156 21.20 -16.21 -2.88
CA THR A 156 21.81 -15.32 -1.89
C THR A 156 22.47 -14.16 -2.61
N MET A 157 21.92 -12.96 -2.45
CA MET A 157 22.52 -11.74 -2.95
C MET A 157 23.69 -11.34 -2.06
N PRO A 158 24.92 -11.16 -2.57
CA PRO A 158 26.02 -10.61 -1.80
C PRO A 158 25.71 -9.19 -1.32
N ALA A 159 26.15 -8.81 -0.11
CA ALA A 159 25.92 -7.47 0.45
C ALA A 159 26.52 -6.33 -0.39
N LEU A 160 27.59 -6.61 -1.10
CA LEU A 160 28.24 -5.73 -2.05
C LEU A 160 28.32 -6.42 -3.40
N SER A 161 27.40 -6.16 -4.28
CA SER A 161 27.42 -6.64 -5.66
C SER A 161 26.78 -5.62 -6.58
N GLN A 162 27.14 -5.69 -7.86
CA GLN A 162 26.38 -4.99 -8.89
C GLN A 162 25.03 -5.70 -9.08
N ASP A 163 24.04 -4.97 -9.59
CA ASP A 163 22.75 -5.55 -9.98
C ASP A 163 23.00 -6.69 -10.97
N ALA A 164 22.50 -7.86 -10.62
CA ALA A 164 22.62 -9.06 -11.44
C ALA A 164 21.24 -9.54 -11.88
N TRP A 165 21.13 -9.90 -13.14
CA TRP A 165 19.96 -10.60 -13.66
C TRP A 165 20.19 -12.09 -13.52
N ASP A 166 19.55 -12.72 -12.53
CA ASP A 166 19.58 -14.18 -12.37
C ASP A 166 18.47 -14.81 -13.23
N LYS A 167 18.85 -15.54 -14.25
CA LYS A 167 17.95 -16.29 -15.12
C LYS A 167 18.04 -17.76 -14.79
N ARG A 168 17.06 -18.26 -14.04
CA ARG A 168 17.00 -19.67 -13.69
C ARG A 168 15.99 -20.40 -14.56
N ILE A 169 16.37 -21.61 -14.96
CA ILE A 169 15.49 -22.55 -15.63
C ILE A 169 15.24 -23.68 -14.65
N THR A 170 14.00 -23.85 -14.25
CA THR A 170 13.58 -24.92 -13.35
C THR A 170 12.71 -25.89 -14.14
N ASP A 171 13.04 -27.18 -14.05
CA ASP A 171 12.22 -28.21 -14.68
C ASP A 171 10.84 -28.26 -14.01
N ALA A 172 9.82 -28.15 -14.81
CA ALA A 172 8.43 -28.24 -14.34
C ALA A 172 7.94 -29.70 -14.15
N GLY A 173 8.72 -30.68 -14.55
CA GLY A 173 8.33 -32.10 -14.52
C GLY A 173 7.17 -32.43 -15.46
N ILE A 174 6.87 -31.59 -16.44
CA ILE A 174 5.79 -31.80 -17.41
C ILE A 174 6.36 -32.55 -18.59
N THR A 175 5.93 -33.82 -18.78
CA THR A 175 6.39 -34.72 -19.86
C THR A 175 5.49 -34.70 -21.10
N GLU A 176 4.29 -34.13 -21.00
CA GLU A 176 3.31 -34.02 -22.08
C GLU A 176 2.80 -32.58 -22.23
N PRO A 177 2.39 -32.20 -23.45
CA PRO A 177 1.79 -30.87 -23.63
C PRO A 177 0.56 -30.67 -22.75
N LYS A 178 0.52 -29.53 -22.02
CA LYS A 178 -0.58 -29.15 -21.11
C LYS A 178 -1.08 -27.75 -21.46
N TRP A 179 -2.37 -27.56 -21.34
CA TRP A 179 -2.96 -26.23 -21.40
C TRP A 179 -2.86 -25.54 -20.05
N VAL A 180 -2.35 -24.32 -20.05
CA VAL A 180 -2.25 -23.49 -18.83
C VAL A 180 -3.45 -22.52 -18.79
N ARG A 181 -4.24 -22.59 -17.72
CA ARG A 181 -5.41 -21.71 -17.50
C ARG A 181 -5.05 -20.46 -16.70
N ALA A 182 -4.11 -20.59 -15.78
CA ALA A 182 -3.67 -19.50 -14.93
C ALA A 182 -2.24 -19.75 -14.45
N ILE A 183 -1.52 -18.67 -14.22
CA ILE A 183 -0.20 -18.66 -13.59
C ILE A 183 -0.23 -17.62 -12.48
N GLU A 184 0.30 -17.97 -11.33
CA GLU A 184 0.55 -17.06 -10.24
C GLU A 184 2.03 -17.13 -9.87
N ILE A 185 2.68 -15.99 -9.73
CA ILE A 185 4.09 -15.88 -9.33
C ILE A 185 4.11 -15.23 -7.96
N ARG A 186 4.79 -15.87 -7.02
CA ARG A 186 4.99 -15.34 -5.67
C ARG A 186 6.47 -15.21 -5.38
N PRO A 187 6.89 -14.12 -4.74
CA PRO A 187 8.21 -14.08 -4.11
C PRO A 187 8.26 -15.12 -2.98
N ASN A 188 9.42 -15.70 -2.78
CA ASN A 188 9.64 -16.72 -1.77
C ASN A 188 10.74 -16.24 -0.80
#